data_d2ad00abbced28c9d45355c429ad4c37
#
_entry.id   d2ad00abbced28c9d45355c429ad4c37
#
_cell.length_a   1.000
_cell.length_b   1.000
_cell.length_c   1.000
_cell.angle_alpha   90.00
_cell.angle_beta   90.00
_cell.angle_gamma   90.00
#
_symmetry.space_group_name_H-M   'P 1'
#
loop_
_entity.id
_entity.type
_entity.pdbx_description
1 polymer ?
#
loop_
_entity_poly.entity_id
_entity_poly.type
_entity_poly.pdbx_seq_one_letter_code
_entity_poly.pdbx_strand_id
1 'polypeptide(L)'
;MNKLIKNDCIEIYEEYKQDLKKLSGKKILITGGSGFLLSYLVYLLLYFNQKNKKKIDIHVIDQNTKKFSNLGYSKNLKLINTDISKKIKLKTNYSYIIHGASIASPVFYKKKPLETIYSNVNGLTNILESYKFSKKLKSIIFMSSSEVY
;
A
#
# COMPACT_ATOMS: atom_id res chain seq x y z
N MET A 1 6.13 -16.49 0.13
CA MET A 1 4.79 -16.29 -0.49
C MET A 1 4.13 -17.66 -0.62
N ASN A 2 2.88 -17.81 -0.15
CA ASN A 2 2.10 -19.05 -0.28
C ASN A 2 1.89 -19.38 -1.77
N LYS A 3 1.77 -20.68 -2.11
CA LYS A 3 1.54 -21.19 -3.48
C LYS A 3 0.29 -20.57 -4.13
N LEU A 4 -0.81 -20.44 -3.37
CA LEU A 4 -2.04 -19.82 -3.84
C LEU A 4 -1.81 -18.36 -4.27
N ILE A 5 -1.29 -17.53 -3.37
CA ILE A 5 -0.98 -16.12 -3.66
C ILE A 5 -0.05 -15.98 -4.87
N LYS A 6 0.90 -16.90 -5.04
CA LYS A 6 1.80 -16.90 -6.19
C LYS A 6 1.05 -17.14 -7.50
N ASN A 7 0.14 -18.12 -7.51
CA ASN A 7 -0.66 -18.43 -8.69
C ASN A 7 -1.57 -17.26 -9.07
N ASP A 8 -2.27 -16.66 -8.09
CA ASP A 8 -3.11 -15.48 -8.30
C ASP A 8 -2.29 -14.30 -8.88
N CYS A 9 -1.08 -14.08 -8.34
CA CYS A 9 -0.19 -13.03 -8.87
C CYS A 9 0.27 -13.31 -10.31
N ILE A 10 0.46 -14.57 -10.70
CA ILE A 10 0.81 -14.95 -12.08
C ILE A 10 -0.36 -14.61 -13.00
N GLU A 11 -1.56 -15.04 -12.63
CA GLU A 11 -2.78 -14.86 -13.40
C GLU A 11 -3.08 -13.37 -13.63
N ILE A 12 -3.12 -12.59 -12.55
CA ILE A 12 -3.31 -11.14 -12.61
C ILE A 12 -2.18 -10.45 -13.42
N TYR A 13 -0.94 -10.90 -13.27
CA TYR A 13 0.17 -10.33 -14.02
C TYR A 13 0.01 -10.56 -15.54
N GLU A 14 -0.35 -11.75 -15.97
CA GLU A 14 -0.51 -12.06 -17.40
C GLU A 14 -1.67 -11.25 -18.01
N GLU A 15 -2.76 -11.07 -17.27
CA GLU A 15 -3.91 -10.28 -17.72
C GLU A 15 -3.58 -8.78 -17.80
N TYR A 16 -2.94 -8.21 -16.76
CA TYR A 16 -2.74 -6.76 -16.62
C TYR A 16 -1.29 -6.29 -16.86
N LYS A 17 -0.43 -7.11 -17.46
CA LYS A 17 1.00 -6.78 -17.62
C LYS A 17 1.28 -5.49 -18.37
N GLN A 18 0.43 -5.10 -19.30
CA GLN A 18 0.61 -3.84 -20.06
C GLN A 18 0.32 -2.63 -19.18
N ASP A 19 -0.69 -2.71 -18.31
CA ASP A 19 -1.01 -1.64 -17.37
C ASP A 19 0.02 -1.56 -16.26
N LEU A 20 0.47 -2.70 -15.73
CA LEU A 20 1.55 -2.76 -14.75
C LEU A 20 2.86 -2.16 -15.28
N LYS A 21 3.17 -2.31 -16.58
CA LYS A 21 4.34 -1.67 -17.20
C LYS A 21 4.31 -0.15 -17.13
N LYS A 22 3.13 0.49 -17.11
CA LYS A 22 2.99 1.95 -16.93
C LYS A 22 3.51 2.42 -15.57
N LEU A 23 3.58 1.52 -14.58
CA LEU A 23 4.13 1.76 -13.25
C LEU A 23 5.66 1.60 -13.17
N SER A 24 6.31 1.10 -14.24
CA SER A 24 7.76 0.88 -14.27
C SER A 24 8.55 2.14 -13.93
N GLY A 25 9.47 2.02 -12.98
CA GLY A 25 10.31 3.14 -12.51
C GLY A 25 9.55 4.15 -11.65
N LYS A 26 8.31 3.86 -11.27
CA LYS A 26 7.54 4.69 -10.36
C LYS A 26 7.78 4.27 -8.91
N LYS A 27 7.57 5.21 -8.02
CA LYS A 27 7.60 4.98 -6.58
C LYS A 27 6.17 5.03 -6.05
N ILE A 28 5.75 3.96 -5.38
CA ILE A 28 4.38 3.78 -4.89
C ILE A 28 4.41 3.63 -3.38
N LEU A 29 3.55 4.39 -2.70
CA LEU A 29 3.27 4.21 -1.28
C LEU A 29 1.96 3.44 -1.11
N ILE A 30 1.99 2.43 -0.25
CA ILE A 30 0.82 1.65 0.14
C ILE A 30 0.72 1.70 1.67
N THR A 31 -0.32 2.31 2.21
CA THR A 31 -0.60 2.27 3.65
C THR A 31 -1.61 1.19 3.96
N GLY A 32 -1.43 0.48 5.07
CA GLY A 32 -2.23 -0.72 5.37
C GLY A 32 -1.87 -1.91 4.47
N GLY A 33 -0.66 -1.92 3.91
CA GLY A 33 -0.23 -2.92 2.94
C GLY A 33 -0.11 -4.34 3.50
N SER A 34 -0.09 -4.53 4.82
CA SER A 34 -0.15 -5.85 5.47
C SER A 34 -1.58 -6.41 5.57
N GLY A 35 -2.59 -5.60 5.27
CA GLY A 35 -4.00 -6.01 5.22
C GLY A 35 -4.25 -7.05 4.12
N PHE A 36 -5.46 -7.62 4.12
CA PHE A 36 -5.81 -8.72 3.20
C PHE A 36 -5.62 -8.31 1.74
N LEU A 37 -6.38 -7.34 1.24
CA LEU A 37 -6.35 -6.93 -0.17
C LEU A 37 -5.01 -6.30 -0.57
N LEU A 38 -4.52 -5.34 0.20
CA LEU A 38 -3.33 -4.60 -0.19
C LEU A 38 -2.03 -5.42 -0.10
N SER A 39 -2.01 -6.50 0.68
CA SER A 39 -0.88 -7.42 0.65
C SER A 39 -0.77 -8.18 -0.68
N TYR A 40 -1.90 -8.52 -1.31
CA TYR A 40 -1.90 -9.10 -2.66
C TYR A 40 -1.32 -8.11 -3.68
N LEU A 41 -1.69 -6.83 -3.59
CA LEU A 41 -1.10 -5.81 -4.45
C LEU A 41 0.42 -5.71 -4.25
N VAL A 42 0.91 -5.73 -3.01
CA VAL A 42 2.35 -5.73 -2.71
C VAL A 42 3.02 -6.96 -3.35
N TYR A 43 2.45 -8.16 -3.20
CA TYR A 43 2.98 -9.38 -3.82
C TYR A 43 2.98 -9.31 -5.35
N LEU A 44 1.92 -8.81 -5.96
CA LEU A 44 1.81 -8.61 -7.41
C LEU A 44 2.90 -7.66 -7.94
N LEU A 45 3.11 -6.53 -7.27
CA LEU A 45 4.16 -5.57 -7.66
C LEU A 45 5.57 -6.16 -7.47
N LEU A 46 5.78 -6.97 -6.46
CA LEU A 46 7.03 -7.71 -6.28
C LEU A 46 7.23 -8.77 -7.36
N TYR A 47 6.17 -9.49 -7.74
CA TYR A 47 6.20 -10.43 -8.85
C TYR A 47 6.50 -9.72 -10.18
N PHE A 48 5.84 -8.57 -10.44
CA PHE A 48 6.20 -7.71 -11.57
C PHE A 48 7.69 -7.37 -11.57
N ASN A 49 8.23 -7.00 -10.41
CA ASN A 49 9.64 -6.68 -10.26
C ASN A 49 10.57 -7.88 -10.58
N GLN A 50 10.16 -9.11 -10.31
CA GLN A 50 10.95 -10.29 -10.70
C GLN A 50 11.01 -10.45 -12.23
N LYS A 51 9.93 -10.15 -12.94
CA LYS A 51 9.79 -10.35 -14.39
C LYS A 51 10.32 -9.20 -15.25
N ASN A 52 10.50 -8.02 -14.72
CA ASN A 52 10.82 -6.82 -15.50
C ASN A 52 12.16 -6.20 -15.08
N LYS A 53 12.92 -5.63 -16.03
CA LYS A 53 14.20 -4.95 -15.77
C LYS A 53 13.98 -3.64 -15.00
N LYS A 54 13.03 -2.81 -15.47
CA LYS A 54 12.70 -1.53 -14.82
C LYS A 54 11.71 -1.75 -13.68
N LYS A 55 12.20 -1.65 -12.46
CA LYS A 55 11.46 -2.00 -11.23
C LYS A 55 10.52 -0.88 -10.79
N ILE A 56 9.53 -1.27 -10.00
CA ILE A 56 8.67 -0.38 -9.22
C ILE A 56 9.27 -0.30 -7.82
N ASP A 57 9.41 0.91 -7.26
CA ASP A 57 9.89 1.12 -5.90
C ASP A 57 8.67 1.15 -4.96
N ILE A 58 8.55 0.16 -4.10
CA ILE A 58 7.37 -0.12 -3.28
C ILE A 58 7.68 0.24 -1.83
N HIS A 59 6.95 1.20 -1.28
CA HIS A 59 7.00 1.52 0.14
C HIS A 59 5.69 1.14 0.81
N VAL A 60 5.78 0.41 1.90
CA VAL A 60 4.62 -0.02 2.70
C VAL A 60 4.69 0.61 4.07
N ILE A 61 3.63 1.33 4.46
CA ILE A 61 3.42 1.80 5.83
C ILE A 61 2.34 0.95 6.46
N ASP A 62 2.66 0.34 7.60
CA ASP A 62 1.72 -0.44 8.40
C ASP A 62 2.18 -0.48 9.85
N GLN A 63 1.27 -0.68 10.80
CA GLN A 63 1.60 -0.89 12.21
C GLN A 63 2.24 -2.27 12.45
N ASN A 64 2.04 -3.22 11.54
CA ASN A 64 2.61 -4.55 11.62
C ASN A 64 3.06 -5.06 10.24
N THR A 65 4.32 -4.88 9.93
CA THR A 65 4.91 -5.33 8.65
C THR A 65 5.45 -6.76 8.70
N LYS A 66 5.27 -7.51 9.81
CA LYS A 66 5.79 -8.89 9.98
C LYS A 66 5.34 -9.87 8.90
N LYS A 67 4.17 -9.63 8.28
CA LYS A 67 3.67 -10.43 7.15
C LYS A 67 4.69 -10.55 6.01
N PHE A 68 5.54 -9.57 5.85
CA PHE A 68 6.54 -9.50 4.79
C PHE A 68 7.96 -9.91 5.23
N SER A 69 8.17 -10.30 6.51
CA SER A 69 9.49 -10.66 7.03
C SER A 69 10.16 -11.82 6.27
N ASN A 70 9.37 -12.75 5.75
CA ASN A 70 9.83 -13.94 5.04
C ASN A 70 10.05 -13.72 3.53
N LEU A 71 9.88 -12.51 3.01
CA LEU A 71 10.07 -12.23 1.58
C LEU A 71 11.54 -12.08 1.16
N GLY A 72 12.44 -12.15 2.11
CA GLY A 72 13.86 -11.85 1.87
C GLY A 72 14.10 -10.37 1.60
N TYR A 73 15.38 -10.02 1.42
CA TYR A 73 15.77 -8.65 1.11
C TYR A 73 15.41 -8.30 -0.34
N SER A 74 14.63 -7.25 -0.53
CA SER A 74 14.38 -6.66 -1.85
C SER A 74 14.74 -5.18 -1.82
N LYS A 75 15.65 -4.76 -2.69
CA LYS A 75 16.05 -3.34 -2.84
C LYS A 75 14.87 -2.42 -3.17
N ASN A 76 13.82 -2.98 -3.74
CA ASN A 76 12.65 -2.24 -4.20
C ASN A 76 11.44 -2.37 -3.26
N LEU A 77 11.60 -2.95 -2.08
CA LEU A 77 10.59 -3.00 -1.03
C LEU A 77 11.11 -2.34 0.24
N LYS A 78 10.46 -1.25 0.66
CA LYS A 78 10.74 -0.59 1.94
C LYS A 78 9.53 -0.76 2.85
N LEU A 79 9.75 -1.38 4.00
CA LEU A 79 8.75 -1.55 5.05
C LEU A 79 8.96 -0.48 6.12
N ILE A 80 7.89 0.24 6.44
CA ILE A 80 7.89 1.32 7.43
C ILE A 80 6.86 0.96 8.49
N ASN A 81 7.33 0.48 9.64
CA ASN A 81 6.48 0.07 10.75
C ASN A 81 6.09 1.32 11.56
N THR A 82 4.93 1.88 11.28
CA THR A 82 4.42 3.07 11.98
C THR A 82 2.91 3.19 11.86
N ASP A 83 2.34 3.97 12.76
CA ASP A 83 0.93 4.33 12.76
C ASP A 83 0.70 5.59 11.93
N ILE A 84 -0.01 5.44 10.81
CA ILE A 84 -0.30 6.55 9.88
C ILE A 84 -1.24 7.61 10.48
N SER A 85 -2.01 7.27 11.52
CA SER A 85 -2.91 8.22 12.20
C SER A 85 -2.16 9.25 13.05
N LYS A 86 -0.94 8.92 13.45
CA LYS A 86 -0.06 9.83 14.18
C LYS A 86 0.56 10.83 13.22
N LYS A 87 0.94 12.01 13.75
CA LYS A 87 1.61 13.04 12.95
C LYS A 87 2.92 12.48 12.37
N ILE A 88 2.93 12.32 11.05
CA ILE A 88 4.11 11.83 10.32
C ILE A 88 4.43 12.79 9.17
N LYS A 89 5.72 12.96 8.89
CA LYS A 89 6.19 13.77 7.77
C LYS A 89 6.78 12.86 6.70
N LEU A 90 6.05 12.70 5.61
CA LEU A 90 6.48 11.90 4.47
C LEU A 90 7.34 12.78 3.54
N LYS A 91 8.65 12.53 3.51
CA LYS A 91 9.60 13.32 2.70
C LYS A 91 9.87 12.72 1.32
N THR A 92 9.48 11.47 1.08
CA THR A 92 9.76 10.75 -0.17
C THR A 92 8.79 11.19 -1.25
N ASN A 93 9.28 11.49 -2.45
CA ASN A 93 8.44 11.79 -3.59
C ASN A 93 7.84 10.50 -4.19
N TYR A 94 6.55 10.29 -3.99
CA TYR A 94 5.80 9.20 -4.60
C TYR A 94 5.11 9.64 -5.90
N SER A 95 4.95 8.70 -6.83
CA SER A 95 4.14 8.90 -8.04
C SER A 95 2.69 8.53 -7.78
N TYR A 96 2.45 7.53 -6.94
CA TYR A 96 1.12 7.04 -6.58
C TYR A 96 1.09 6.71 -5.09
N ILE A 97 -0.05 6.95 -4.47
CA ILE A 97 -0.30 6.60 -3.07
C ILE A 97 -1.61 5.82 -3.02
N ILE A 98 -1.60 4.68 -2.34
CA ILE A 98 -2.80 3.88 -2.07
C ILE A 98 -2.98 3.84 -0.56
N HIS A 99 -4.02 4.50 -0.09
CA HIS A 99 -4.33 4.58 1.34
C HIS A 99 -5.45 3.60 1.69
N GLY A 100 -5.07 2.53 2.40
CA GLY A 100 -5.98 1.52 2.88
C GLY A 100 -5.71 1.13 4.33
N ALA A 101 -4.95 1.95 5.07
CA ALA A 101 -4.76 1.75 6.49
C ALA A 101 -6.05 2.10 7.25
N SER A 102 -6.72 1.07 7.73
CA SER A 102 -7.95 1.18 8.53
C SER A 102 -8.12 -0.05 9.39
N ILE A 103 -8.95 0.07 10.44
CA ILE A 103 -9.43 -1.06 11.22
C ILE A 103 -10.69 -1.60 10.51
N ALA A 104 -10.51 -2.61 9.65
CA ALA A 104 -11.57 -3.13 8.77
C ALA A 104 -12.46 -4.22 9.41
N SER A 105 -12.11 -4.73 10.60
CA SER A 105 -12.87 -5.80 11.25
C SER A 105 -14.07 -5.24 12.06
N PRO A 106 -15.32 -5.73 11.82
CA PRO A 106 -16.50 -5.29 12.56
C PRO A 106 -16.36 -5.40 14.07
N VAL A 107 -15.71 -6.43 14.57
CA VAL A 107 -15.46 -6.63 16.00
C VAL A 107 -14.54 -5.54 16.54
N PHE A 108 -13.53 -5.15 15.79
CA PHE A 108 -12.54 -4.18 16.26
C PHE A 108 -13.00 -2.73 16.07
N TYR A 109 -13.64 -2.37 14.97
CA TYR A 109 -14.08 -0.99 14.79
C TYR A 109 -15.24 -0.62 15.75
N LYS A 110 -16.09 -1.60 16.15
CA LYS A 110 -17.09 -1.39 17.21
C LYS A 110 -16.44 -1.16 18.58
N LYS A 111 -15.34 -1.85 18.88
CA LYS A 111 -14.60 -1.70 20.15
C LYS A 111 -13.69 -0.46 20.17
N LYS A 112 -13.23 -0.01 19.01
CA LYS A 112 -12.24 1.07 18.84
C LYS A 112 -12.68 2.06 17.75
N PRO A 113 -13.85 2.72 17.95
CA PRO A 113 -14.40 3.61 16.92
C PRO A 113 -13.52 4.83 16.65
N LEU A 114 -12.92 5.41 17.68
CA LEU A 114 -12.06 6.59 17.54
C LEU A 114 -10.76 6.25 16.77
N GLU A 115 -10.12 5.14 17.10
CA GLU A 115 -8.92 4.69 16.39
C GLU A 115 -9.22 4.38 14.92
N THR A 116 -10.42 3.88 14.61
CA THR A 116 -10.89 3.66 13.25
C THR A 116 -11.04 4.99 12.51
N ILE A 117 -11.67 5.98 13.11
CA ILE A 117 -11.80 7.33 12.54
C ILE A 117 -10.40 7.95 12.35
N TYR A 118 -9.53 7.85 13.34
CA TYR A 118 -8.18 8.43 13.27
C TYR A 118 -7.34 7.81 12.16
N SER A 119 -7.39 6.49 11.95
CA SER A 119 -6.65 5.86 10.85
C SER A 119 -7.16 6.30 9.48
N ASN A 120 -8.47 6.45 9.32
CA ASN A 120 -9.07 6.86 8.05
C ASN A 120 -8.90 8.37 7.80
N VAL A 121 -9.26 9.21 8.77
CA VAL A 121 -9.28 10.67 8.58
C VAL A 121 -7.91 11.28 8.79
N ASN A 122 -7.28 11.06 9.94
CA ASN A 122 -5.96 11.64 10.22
C ASN A 122 -4.89 11.02 9.32
N GLY A 123 -4.99 9.70 9.03
CA GLY A 123 -4.09 9.03 8.11
C GLY A 123 -4.13 9.66 6.72
N LEU A 124 -5.32 9.88 6.16
CA LEU A 124 -5.48 10.56 4.88
C LEU A 124 -5.00 12.02 4.94
N THR A 125 -5.37 12.77 6.00
CA THR A 125 -4.94 14.15 6.20
C THR A 125 -3.42 14.27 6.22
N ASN A 126 -2.72 13.41 6.96
CA ASN A 126 -1.26 13.37 7.01
C ASN A 126 -0.62 13.18 5.61
N ILE A 127 -1.24 12.33 4.78
CA ILE A 127 -0.83 12.12 3.40
C ILE A 127 -1.06 13.38 2.59
N LEU A 128 -2.26 13.93 2.59
CA LEU A 128 -2.63 15.11 1.81
C LEU A 128 -1.75 16.32 2.17
N GLU A 129 -1.54 16.59 3.46
CA GLU A 129 -0.66 17.66 3.93
C GLU A 129 0.80 17.47 3.49
N SER A 130 1.29 16.22 3.48
CA SER A 130 2.65 15.93 3.04
C SER A 130 2.85 16.17 1.54
N TYR A 131 1.80 16.09 0.73
CA TYR A 131 1.88 16.11 -0.74
C TYR A 131 1.08 17.21 -1.42
N LYS A 132 0.43 18.11 -0.70
CA LYS A 132 -0.42 19.19 -1.25
C LYS A 132 0.26 20.05 -2.34
N PHE A 133 1.57 20.18 -2.31
CA PHE A 133 2.35 20.91 -3.32
C PHE A 133 3.26 20.01 -4.17
N SER A 134 3.07 18.69 -4.11
CA SER A 134 3.94 17.76 -4.85
C SER A 134 3.60 17.73 -6.33
N LYS A 135 4.53 18.21 -7.16
CA LYS A 135 4.42 18.08 -8.63
C LYS A 135 4.69 16.64 -9.15
N LYS A 136 5.19 15.75 -8.31
CA LYS A 136 5.53 14.36 -8.68
C LYS A 136 4.40 13.38 -8.42
N LEU A 137 3.50 13.70 -7.51
CA LEU A 137 2.34 12.88 -7.19
C LEU A 137 1.32 12.98 -8.33
N LYS A 138 0.93 11.83 -8.88
CA LYS A 138 -0.04 11.73 -9.97
C LYS A 138 -1.44 11.42 -9.48
N SER A 139 -1.55 10.56 -8.48
CA SER A 139 -2.84 10.14 -7.94
C SER A 139 -2.70 9.60 -6.52
N ILE A 140 -3.77 9.79 -5.74
CA ILE A 140 -4.02 9.13 -4.48
C ILE A 140 -5.30 8.30 -4.65
N ILE A 141 -5.23 7.03 -4.29
CA ILE A 141 -6.38 6.12 -4.20
C ILE A 141 -6.67 5.93 -2.72
N PHE A 142 -7.88 6.28 -2.30
CA PHE A 142 -8.40 5.98 -0.97
C PHE A 142 -9.32 4.77 -1.04
N MET A 143 -8.98 3.72 -0.26
CA MET A 143 -9.81 2.52 -0.15
C MET A 143 -10.98 2.84 0.77
N SER A 144 -12.10 3.19 0.18
CA SER A 144 -13.33 3.53 0.89
C SER A 144 -14.03 2.27 1.44
N SER A 145 -15.32 2.32 1.67
CA SER A 145 -16.14 1.22 2.18
C SER A 145 -17.41 1.10 1.37
N SER A 146 -17.96 -0.12 1.27
CA SER A 146 -19.31 -0.36 0.77
C SER A 146 -20.40 0.17 1.72
N GLU A 147 -20.04 0.43 2.97
CA GLU A 147 -20.93 0.97 4.01
C GLU A 147 -21.32 2.45 3.78
N VAL A 148 -20.84 3.08 2.70
CA VAL A 148 -21.20 4.47 2.35
C VAL A 148 -22.49 4.59 1.54
N TYR A 149 -23.12 3.46 1.16
CA TYR A 149 -24.36 3.37 0.38
C TYR A 149 -25.50 2.79 1.20
#